data_14f672574bf02e706822f7913c239b6c
#
_entry.id   14f672574bf02e706822f7913c239b6c
#
_cell.length_a   1.000
_cell.length_b   1.000
_cell.length_c   1.000
_cell.angle_alpha   90.00
_cell.angle_beta   90.00
_cell.angle_gamma   90.00
#
_symmetry.space_group_name_H-M   'P 1'
#
loop_
_entity.id
_entity.type
_entity.pdbx_description
1 polymer ?
#
loop_
_entity_poly.entity_id
_entity_poly.type
_entity_poly.pdbx_seq_one_letter_code
_entity_poly.pdbx_strand_id
1 'polypeptide(L)'
;IQKENPFFVWVSFPEPHNPYQVCEPYYSMFSPDKLPVLKTSRKDLEKKGEKYRILAELEDASCPNLEQDLPRIRANYIGMIRLIDDQIKRLIESLKASGQFENTIFVVLSDHGDYWGEYGLIRKGAGLSESLARIPMVWAGYHVKNQSAPMDSHVSIADIFPTLCSAIGAKIPAGVQGRSLWPMLTGKEYPKEEFSSIVVQQGFGGAHVGLDSSLTFEQEGALTPGKIAYFDELNTWTQSGTSRMVRKDDWKLVMDNYGNGELYNLKKDPSEVDNLFGKKKYTAVQTELLTKLVAWELRLQDPLPLPRQP
;
A
#
# COMPACT_ATOMS: atom_id res chain seq x y z
N ILE A 1 -17.30 9.48 25.55
CA ILE A 1 -17.41 10.63 24.61
C ILE A 1 -18.60 11.46 25.09
N GLN A 2 -18.41 12.77 25.33
CA GLN A 2 -19.49 13.68 25.69
C GLN A 2 -20.41 13.86 24.45
N LYS A 3 -21.72 13.58 24.63
CA LYS A 3 -22.69 13.58 23.54
C LYS A 3 -22.92 14.95 22.87
N GLU A 4 -22.53 16.01 23.54
CA GLU A 4 -22.84 17.38 23.12
C GLU A 4 -21.84 18.02 22.17
N ASN A 5 -20.62 17.47 22.09
CA ASN A 5 -19.56 18.00 21.23
C ASN A 5 -19.18 17.01 20.13
N PRO A 6 -18.91 17.48 18.89
CA PRO A 6 -18.31 16.62 17.87
C PRO A 6 -16.94 16.17 18.31
N PHE A 7 -16.53 14.98 17.86
CA PHE A 7 -15.23 14.42 18.16
C PHE A 7 -14.51 14.02 16.85
N PHE A 8 -13.20 14.03 16.91
CA PHE A 8 -12.32 13.36 15.97
C PHE A 8 -11.39 12.44 16.76
N VAL A 9 -11.31 11.17 16.37
CA VAL A 9 -10.45 10.19 17.02
C VAL A 9 -9.63 9.48 15.96
N TRP A 10 -8.33 9.43 16.17
CA TRP A 10 -7.42 8.59 15.42
C TRP A 10 -7.01 7.41 16.31
N VAL A 11 -7.35 6.19 15.88
CA VAL A 11 -6.96 4.96 16.55
C VAL A 11 -5.93 4.26 15.67
N SER A 12 -4.71 4.10 16.19
CA SER A 12 -3.63 3.42 15.50
C SER A 12 -3.32 2.11 16.17
N PHE A 13 -3.27 1.03 15.39
CA PHE A 13 -2.79 -0.28 15.79
C PHE A 13 -1.40 -0.48 15.18
N PRO A 14 -0.37 -0.83 15.95
CA PRO A 14 0.92 -1.18 15.37
C PRO A 14 0.87 -2.52 14.61
N GLU A 15 -0.01 -3.42 15.02
CA GLU A 15 -0.24 -4.67 14.30
C GLU A 15 -0.90 -4.42 12.93
N PRO A 16 -0.64 -5.26 11.95
CA PRO A 16 0.14 -6.50 11.95
C PRO A 16 1.64 -6.32 11.64
N HIS A 17 2.24 -5.17 11.96
CA HIS A 17 3.67 -4.92 11.80
C HIS A 17 4.51 -5.95 12.58
N ASN A 18 5.70 -6.28 12.10
CA ASN A 18 6.63 -7.12 12.85
C ASN A 18 7.04 -6.47 14.20
N PRO A 19 7.38 -7.29 15.22
CA PRO A 19 7.48 -8.75 15.23
C PRO A 19 6.12 -9.43 15.11
N TYR A 20 6.04 -10.48 14.26
CA TYR A 20 4.78 -11.21 14.03
C TYR A 20 4.40 -12.08 15.23
N GLN A 21 3.97 -11.43 16.30
CA GLN A 21 3.59 -12.06 17.56
C GLN A 21 2.14 -11.74 17.90
N VAL A 22 1.40 -12.73 18.32
CA VAL A 22 0.01 -12.55 18.69
C VAL A 22 -0.32 -13.44 19.90
N CYS A 23 -1.17 -12.93 20.80
CA CYS A 23 -1.60 -13.66 21.99
C CYS A 23 -2.68 -14.71 21.67
N GLU A 24 -2.92 -15.62 22.60
CA GLU A 24 -4.11 -16.47 22.57
C GLU A 24 -5.40 -15.61 22.73
N PRO A 25 -6.51 -15.99 22.11
CA PRO A 25 -6.71 -17.21 21.30
C PRO A 25 -6.28 -17.08 19.83
N TYR A 26 -5.80 -15.93 19.40
CA TYR A 26 -5.49 -15.62 18.00
C TYR A 26 -4.30 -16.42 17.47
N TYR A 27 -3.35 -16.79 18.33
CA TYR A 27 -2.21 -17.64 17.97
C TYR A 27 -2.62 -19.02 17.52
N SER A 28 -3.55 -19.66 18.27
CA SER A 28 -4.05 -21.00 17.96
C SER A 28 -5.16 -21.02 16.91
N MET A 29 -5.77 -19.85 16.63
CA MET A 29 -6.92 -19.74 15.73
C MET A 29 -6.60 -20.11 14.29
N PHE A 30 -5.38 -19.86 13.84
CA PHE A 30 -4.94 -20.12 12.49
C PHE A 30 -3.79 -21.13 12.47
N SER A 31 -4.06 -22.31 11.89
CA SER A 31 -3.03 -23.34 11.70
C SER A 31 -2.17 -23.00 10.48
N PRO A 32 -0.82 -23.05 10.58
CA PRO A 32 0.08 -22.86 9.46
C PRO A 32 -0.23 -23.78 8.26
N ASP A 33 -0.62 -25.02 8.52
CA ASP A 33 -0.87 -26.03 7.49
C ASP A 33 -2.17 -25.79 6.69
N LYS A 34 -3.03 -24.89 7.17
CA LYS A 34 -4.32 -24.57 6.53
C LYS A 34 -4.32 -23.24 5.78
N LEU A 35 -3.18 -22.58 5.71
CA LEU A 35 -3.06 -21.31 5.00
C LEU A 35 -3.12 -21.50 3.48
N PRO A 36 -3.62 -20.51 2.75
CA PRO A 36 -3.56 -20.52 1.30
C PRO A 36 -2.12 -20.71 0.80
N VAL A 37 -1.95 -21.49 -0.23
CA VAL A 37 -0.65 -21.67 -0.88
C VAL A 37 -0.25 -20.35 -1.54
N LEU A 38 1.00 -19.93 -1.35
CA LEU A 38 1.57 -18.78 -2.05
C LEU A 38 1.67 -19.08 -3.54
N LYS A 39 1.41 -18.08 -4.35
CA LYS A 39 1.50 -18.19 -5.82
C LYS A 39 2.92 -17.96 -6.32
N THR A 40 3.77 -17.36 -5.50
CA THR A 40 5.15 -17.02 -5.80
C THR A 40 6.10 -17.61 -4.78
N SER A 41 7.35 -17.69 -5.13
CA SER A 41 8.43 -18.21 -4.31
C SER A 41 9.70 -17.38 -4.48
N ARG A 42 10.75 -17.68 -3.71
CA ARG A 42 12.08 -17.04 -3.83
C ARG A 42 12.66 -17.13 -5.26
N LYS A 43 12.34 -18.19 -6.02
CA LYS A 43 12.79 -18.35 -7.40
C LYS A 43 12.24 -17.30 -8.36
N ASP A 44 11.07 -16.73 -8.04
CA ASP A 44 10.47 -15.71 -8.88
C ASP A 44 11.16 -14.35 -8.77
N LEU A 45 12.00 -14.14 -7.74
CA LEU A 45 12.82 -12.95 -7.58
C LEU A 45 13.81 -12.71 -8.71
N GLU A 46 14.28 -13.76 -9.38
CA GLU A 46 15.15 -13.66 -10.55
C GLU A 46 14.53 -12.79 -11.67
N LYS A 47 13.21 -12.70 -11.70
CA LYS A 47 12.45 -11.93 -12.68
C LYS A 47 12.07 -10.51 -12.21
N LYS A 48 12.26 -10.21 -10.93
CA LYS A 48 11.78 -8.96 -10.31
C LYS A 48 12.79 -7.80 -10.34
N GLY A 49 14.02 -8.04 -10.60
CA GLY A 49 15.06 -7.01 -10.60
C GLY A 49 15.84 -6.88 -9.30
N GLU A 50 16.91 -6.09 -9.37
CA GLU A 50 17.98 -6.02 -8.37
C GLU A 50 17.51 -5.65 -6.97
N LYS A 51 16.65 -4.66 -6.85
CA LYS A 51 16.16 -4.19 -5.54
C LYS A 51 15.47 -5.29 -4.73
N TYR A 52 14.77 -6.20 -5.40
CA TYR A 52 14.11 -7.32 -4.72
C TYR A 52 15.11 -8.40 -4.29
N ARG A 53 16.17 -8.62 -5.09
CA ARG A 53 17.26 -9.53 -4.73
C ARG A 53 17.99 -9.03 -3.48
N ILE A 54 18.30 -7.72 -3.44
CA ILE A 54 18.97 -7.11 -2.29
C ILE A 54 18.08 -7.20 -1.05
N LEU A 55 16.78 -6.92 -1.17
CA LEU A 55 15.84 -7.08 -0.06
C LEU A 55 15.85 -8.52 0.48
N ALA A 56 15.86 -9.50 -0.42
CA ALA A 56 15.92 -10.90 -0.04
C ALA A 56 17.20 -11.25 0.73
N GLU A 57 18.35 -10.75 0.30
CA GLU A 57 19.63 -10.96 1.00
C GLU A 57 19.63 -10.30 2.40
N LEU A 58 19.04 -9.12 2.54
CA LEU A 58 18.86 -8.46 3.84
C LEU A 58 17.96 -9.27 4.78
N GLU A 59 16.85 -9.81 4.25
CA GLU A 59 15.97 -10.66 5.04
C GLU A 59 16.62 -11.97 5.46
N ASP A 60 17.37 -12.61 4.55
CA ASP A 60 18.11 -13.85 4.85
C ASP A 60 19.17 -13.62 5.94
N ALA A 61 19.83 -12.46 5.92
CA ALA A 61 20.81 -12.09 6.95
C ALA A 61 20.14 -11.81 8.31
N SER A 62 18.96 -11.22 8.33
CA SER A 62 18.24 -10.87 9.57
C SER A 62 17.35 -12.00 10.11
N CYS A 63 16.93 -12.92 9.23
CA CYS A 63 16.02 -14.03 9.54
C CYS A 63 16.55 -15.33 8.92
N PRO A 64 17.63 -15.92 9.46
CA PRO A 64 18.30 -17.07 8.82
C PRO A 64 17.42 -18.33 8.71
N ASN A 65 16.34 -18.42 9.48
CA ASN A 65 15.39 -19.53 9.43
C ASN A 65 14.08 -19.17 8.72
N LEU A 66 14.07 -18.10 7.93
CA LEU A 66 12.83 -17.54 7.37
C LEU A 66 11.97 -18.59 6.65
N GLU A 67 12.55 -19.43 5.83
CA GLU A 67 11.81 -20.46 5.08
C GLU A 67 11.04 -21.43 6.02
N GLN A 68 11.67 -21.83 7.14
CA GLN A 68 11.06 -22.71 8.12
C GLN A 68 9.98 -22.01 8.95
N ASP A 69 10.21 -20.75 9.28
CA ASP A 69 9.33 -19.97 10.16
C ASP A 69 8.15 -19.33 9.39
N LEU A 70 8.27 -19.18 8.07
CA LEU A 70 7.31 -18.48 7.22
C LEU A 70 5.86 -18.95 7.39
N PRO A 71 5.55 -20.27 7.47
CA PRO A 71 4.17 -20.70 7.70
C PRO A 71 3.60 -20.18 9.03
N ARG A 72 4.39 -20.16 10.09
CA ARG A 72 3.99 -19.62 11.40
C ARG A 72 3.88 -18.11 11.39
N ILE A 73 4.82 -17.42 10.76
CA ILE A 73 4.77 -15.96 10.55
C ILE A 73 3.47 -15.56 9.86
N ARG A 74 3.11 -16.24 8.80
CA ARG A 74 1.87 -16.01 8.05
C ARG A 74 0.61 -16.25 8.89
N ALA A 75 0.61 -17.32 9.69
CA ALA A 75 -0.52 -17.62 10.59
C ALA A 75 -0.67 -16.56 11.68
N ASN A 76 0.43 -16.13 12.28
CA ASN A 76 0.43 -15.06 13.27
C ASN A 76 -0.04 -13.72 12.70
N TYR A 77 0.36 -13.40 11.48
CA TYR A 77 -0.08 -12.19 10.77
C TYR A 77 -1.62 -12.16 10.62
N ILE A 78 -2.22 -13.27 10.20
CA ILE A 78 -3.69 -13.38 10.13
C ILE A 78 -4.31 -13.28 11.52
N GLY A 79 -3.68 -13.88 12.53
CA GLY A 79 -4.09 -13.76 13.92
C GLY A 79 -4.13 -12.32 14.42
N MET A 80 -3.09 -11.53 14.09
CA MET A 80 -3.04 -10.10 14.40
C MET A 80 -4.14 -9.31 13.67
N ILE A 81 -4.40 -9.60 12.39
CA ILE A 81 -5.52 -8.99 11.67
C ILE A 81 -6.84 -9.32 12.34
N ARG A 82 -7.05 -10.56 12.78
CA ARG A 82 -8.26 -10.96 13.49
C ARG A 82 -8.38 -10.25 14.85
N LEU A 83 -7.30 -10.08 15.57
CA LEU A 83 -7.28 -9.29 16.80
C LEU A 83 -7.77 -7.86 16.55
N ILE A 84 -7.25 -7.20 15.50
CA ILE A 84 -7.66 -5.84 15.11
C ILE A 84 -9.15 -5.83 14.74
N ASP A 85 -9.62 -6.79 13.96
CA ASP A 85 -11.02 -6.90 13.54
C ASP A 85 -11.96 -6.96 14.75
N ASP A 86 -11.61 -7.74 15.77
CA ASP A 86 -12.36 -7.83 17.01
C ASP A 86 -12.35 -6.49 17.79
N GLN A 87 -11.25 -5.71 17.77
CA GLN A 87 -11.23 -4.38 18.39
C GLN A 87 -12.08 -3.37 17.60
N ILE A 88 -12.03 -3.41 16.28
CA ILE A 88 -12.88 -2.59 15.40
C ILE A 88 -14.36 -2.90 15.68
N LYS A 89 -14.72 -4.18 15.79
CA LYS A 89 -16.06 -4.59 16.17
C LYS A 89 -16.50 -3.96 17.49
N ARG A 90 -15.66 -4.02 18.53
CA ARG A 90 -15.95 -3.42 19.84
C ARG A 90 -16.18 -1.91 19.75
N LEU A 91 -15.38 -1.19 18.95
CA LEU A 91 -15.56 0.25 18.72
C LEU A 91 -16.91 0.55 18.06
N ILE A 92 -17.25 -0.20 17.02
CA ILE A 92 -18.53 -0.04 16.31
C ILE A 92 -19.72 -0.34 17.24
N GLU A 93 -19.64 -1.43 18.00
CA GLU A 93 -20.70 -1.79 18.96
C GLU A 93 -20.88 -0.73 20.06
N SER A 94 -19.79 -0.15 20.55
CA SER A 94 -19.84 0.97 21.51
C SER A 94 -20.51 2.21 20.92
N LEU A 95 -20.18 2.59 19.68
CA LEU A 95 -20.82 3.69 18.98
C LEU A 95 -22.31 3.45 18.74
N LYS A 96 -22.69 2.22 18.39
CA LYS A 96 -24.10 1.82 18.22
C LYS A 96 -24.86 1.87 19.54
N ALA A 97 -24.29 1.32 20.61
CA ALA A 97 -24.90 1.30 21.94
C ALA A 97 -25.11 2.72 22.51
N SER A 98 -24.23 3.66 22.17
CA SER A 98 -24.38 5.08 22.56
C SER A 98 -25.29 5.89 21.63
N GLY A 99 -25.79 5.29 20.53
CA GLY A 99 -26.59 5.98 19.51
C GLY A 99 -25.81 6.97 18.65
N GLN A 100 -24.49 6.87 18.61
CA GLN A 100 -23.62 7.81 17.90
C GLN A 100 -23.17 7.31 16.51
N PHE A 101 -23.33 6.03 16.22
CA PHE A 101 -22.81 5.43 14.98
C PHE A 101 -23.39 6.08 13.72
N GLU A 102 -24.69 6.34 13.69
CA GLU A 102 -25.37 6.96 12.54
C GLU A 102 -24.96 8.42 12.29
N ASN A 103 -24.35 9.07 13.28
CA ASN A 103 -23.81 10.43 13.18
C ASN A 103 -22.26 10.43 13.20
N THR A 104 -21.63 9.31 12.91
CA THR A 104 -20.18 9.17 12.90
C THR A 104 -19.74 8.62 11.56
N ILE A 105 -18.74 9.25 10.92
CA ILE A 105 -18.01 8.65 9.80
C ILE A 105 -16.94 7.76 10.39
N PHE A 106 -16.98 6.47 10.06
CA PHE A 106 -16.03 5.47 10.51
C PHE A 106 -15.18 5.03 9.32
N VAL A 107 -13.85 5.12 9.44
CA VAL A 107 -12.91 4.78 8.37
C VAL A 107 -11.89 3.78 8.90
N VAL A 108 -11.70 2.69 8.17
CA VAL A 108 -10.65 1.70 8.41
C VAL A 108 -9.73 1.65 7.20
N LEU A 109 -8.44 1.76 7.43
CA LEU A 109 -7.42 1.69 6.37
C LEU A 109 -6.11 1.14 6.93
N SER A 110 -5.20 0.77 6.02
CA SER A 110 -3.79 0.54 6.32
C SER A 110 -2.93 1.62 5.63
N ASP A 111 -1.74 1.89 6.14
CA ASP A 111 -0.75 2.77 5.51
C ASP A 111 -0.06 2.11 4.31
N HIS A 112 0.27 0.82 4.42
CA HIS A 112 0.82 -0.03 3.37
C HIS A 112 0.45 -1.50 3.63
N GLY A 113 0.80 -2.39 2.72
CA GLY A 113 0.66 -3.82 2.89
C GLY A 113 1.95 -4.48 3.42
N ASP A 114 2.01 -5.80 3.30
CA ASP A 114 3.14 -6.65 3.70
C ASP A 114 3.33 -7.74 2.63
N TYR A 115 4.55 -8.18 2.38
CA TYR A 115 4.81 -9.26 1.43
C TYR A 115 4.18 -10.58 1.88
N TRP A 116 4.09 -10.81 3.18
CA TRP A 116 3.42 -11.98 3.77
C TRP A 116 3.82 -13.32 3.15
N GLY A 117 5.06 -13.41 2.68
CA GLY A 117 5.63 -14.58 2.03
C GLY A 117 5.58 -14.56 0.50
N GLU A 118 4.93 -13.59 -0.14
CA GLU A 118 5.02 -13.44 -1.60
C GLU A 118 6.49 -13.24 -2.01
N TYR A 119 6.92 -13.95 -3.03
CA TYR A 119 8.31 -14.05 -3.48
C TYR A 119 9.28 -14.59 -2.41
N GLY A 120 8.78 -15.23 -1.34
CA GLY A 120 9.56 -15.59 -0.16
C GLY A 120 9.98 -14.41 0.71
N LEU A 121 9.40 -13.24 0.53
CA LEU A 121 9.65 -12.03 1.29
C LEU A 121 8.64 -11.84 2.42
N ILE A 122 9.05 -11.11 3.46
CA ILE A 122 8.18 -10.63 4.54
C ILE A 122 8.32 -9.12 4.69
N ARG A 123 7.49 -8.51 5.55
CA ARG A 123 7.54 -7.07 5.84
C ARG A 123 7.28 -6.21 4.60
N LYS A 124 7.96 -5.09 4.50
CA LYS A 124 7.92 -4.11 3.41
C LYS A 124 9.35 -3.85 2.90
N GLY A 125 9.55 -2.83 2.10
CA GLY A 125 10.86 -2.42 1.61
C GLY A 125 10.80 -1.98 0.16
N ALA A 126 11.72 -2.45 -0.65
CA ALA A 126 11.83 -2.07 -2.04
C ALA A 126 10.63 -2.54 -2.87
N GLY A 127 10.23 -1.70 -3.80
CA GLY A 127 9.23 -2.02 -4.79
C GLY A 127 7.82 -1.52 -4.44
N LEU A 128 7.00 -1.55 -5.46
CA LEU A 128 5.62 -1.07 -5.42
C LEU A 128 4.67 -2.19 -5.86
N SER A 129 4.91 -3.43 -5.37
CA SER A 129 4.04 -4.57 -5.65
C SER A 129 2.62 -4.36 -5.12
N GLU A 130 1.65 -5.10 -5.67
CA GLU A 130 0.28 -5.08 -5.15
C GLU A 130 0.21 -5.48 -3.67
N SER A 131 1.10 -6.37 -3.23
CA SER A 131 1.19 -6.77 -1.81
C SER A 131 1.46 -5.58 -0.88
N LEU A 132 2.13 -4.54 -1.36
CA LEU A 132 2.47 -3.34 -0.57
C LEU A 132 1.56 -2.15 -0.87
N ALA A 133 1.22 -1.94 -2.13
CA ALA A 133 0.56 -0.72 -2.59
C ALA A 133 -0.97 -0.80 -2.55
N ARG A 134 -1.54 -2.02 -2.65
CA ARG A 134 -2.99 -2.23 -2.60
C ARG A 134 -3.45 -2.49 -1.18
N ILE A 135 -3.95 -1.46 -0.53
CA ILE A 135 -4.40 -1.50 0.87
C ILE A 135 -5.92 -1.53 0.98
N PRO A 136 -6.47 -2.04 2.09
CA PRO A 136 -7.89 -1.90 2.40
C PRO A 136 -8.23 -0.44 2.70
N MET A 137 -9.42 -0.01 2.27
CA MET A 137 -10.04 1.25 2.70
C MET A 137 -11.54 1.04 2.79
N VAL A 138 -12.08 1.10 4.00
CA VAL A 138 -13.49 0.85 4.30
C VAL A 138 -14.11 2.08 4.96
N TRP A 139 -15.26 2.51 4.46
CA TRP A 139 -16.04 3.63 4.99
C TRP A 139 -17.40 3.14 5.46
N ALA A 140 -17.86 3.62 6.62
CA ALA A 140 -19.15 3.27 7.19
C ALA A 140 -19.73 4.43 8.02
N GLY A 141 -21.00 4.31 8.38
CA GLY A 141 -21.70 5.26 9.24
C GLY A 141 -22.37 6.40 8.50
N TYR A 142 -22.28 7.60 9.00
CA TYR A 142 -23.03 8.78 8.55
C TYR A 142 -23.11 8.92 7.02
N HIS A 143 -24.32 8.79 6.48
CA HIS A 143 -24.65 8.87 5.05
C HIS A 143 -23.86 7.99 4.09
N VAL A 144 -22.96 7.12 4.57
CA VAL A 144 -22.25 6.18 3.71
C VAL A 144 -23.21 5.08 3.28
N LYS A 145 -23.36 4.89 1.98
CA LYS A 145 -24.20 3.82 1.41
C LYS A 145 -23.51 2.47 1.55
N ASN A 146 -24.24 1.48 2.06
CA ASN A 146 -23.77 0.11 2.07
C ASN A 146 -23.56 -0.41 0.64
N GLN A 147 -22.42 -1.03 0.43
CA GLN A 147 -22.05 -1.68 -0.82
C GLN A 147 -21.93 -3.19 -0.57
N SER A 148 -22.41 -3.99 -1.52
CA SER A 148 -22.31 -5.46 -1.46
C SER A 148 -20.95 -5.99 -1.94
N ALA A 149 -20.17 -5.15 -2.61
CA ALA A 149 -18.87 -5.48 -3.17
C ALA A 149 -17.94 -4.25 -3.14
N PRO A 150 -16.62 -4.47 -3.17
CA PRO A 150 -15.66 -3.36 -3.35
C PRO A 150 -15.94 -2.57 -4.62
N MET A 151 -15.65 -1.29 -4.59
CA MET A 151 -15.76 -0.41 -5.76
C MET A 151 -14.50 -0.54 -6.64
N ASP A 152 -14.67 -0.49 -7.96
CA ASP A 152 -13.56 -0.62 -8.92
C ASP A 152 -12.77 0.70 -9.12
N SER A 153 -13.20 1.78 -8.49
CA SER A 153 -12.54 3.09 -8.59
C SER A 153 -11.17 3.09 -7.93
N HIS A 154 -10.18 3.68 -8.58
CA HIS A 154 -8.86 3.86 -8.01
C HIS A 154 -8.85 5.04 -7.03
N VAL A 155 -8.64 4.74 -5.76
CA VAL A 155 -8.63 5.72 -4.65
C VAL A 155 -7.32 5.67 -3.87
N SER A 156 -7.01 6.71 -3.13
CA SER A 156 -5.76 6.87 -2.39
C SER A 156 -6.01 7.35 -0.96
N ILE A 157 -5.05 7.11 -0.07
CA ILE A 157 -5.03 7.70 1.28
C ILE A 157 -5.11 9.24 1.19
N ALA A 158 -4.52 9.85 0.18
CA ALA A 158 -4.60 11.30 -0.05
C ALA A 158 -6.03 11.81 -0.24
N ASP A 159 -6.96 10.93 -0.64
CA ASP A 159 -8.37 11.27 -0.87
C ASP A 159 -9.19 11.37 0.44
N ILE A 160 -8.64 10.92 1.59
CA ILE A 160 -9.36 10.91 2.88
C ILE A 160 -9.66 12.33 3.36
N PHE A 161 -8.64 13.18 3.42
CA PHE A 161 -8.79 14.53 3.94
C PHE A 161 -9.82 15.35 3.15
N PRO A 162 -9.76 15.48 1.81
CA PRO A 162 -10.77 16.22 1.06
C PRO A 162 -12.17 15.56 1.15
N THR A 163 -12.24 14.25 1.37
CA THR A 163 -13.52 13.55 1.59
C THR A 163 -14.14 13.97 2.91
N LEU A 164 -13.37 14.01 4.00
CA LEU A 164 -13.84 14.48 5.30
C LEU A 164 -14.27 15.94 5.25
N CYS A 165 -13.51 16.81 4.58
CA CYS A 165 -13.92 18.20 4.36
C CYS A 165 -15.29 18.28 3.67
N SER A 166 -15.48 17.50 2.60
CA SER A 166 -16.77 17.48 1.88
C SER A 166 -17.90 16.94 2.74
N ALA A 167 -17.65 15.93 3.57
CA ALA A 167 -18.64 15.31 4.43
C ALA A 167 -19.18 16.26 5.51
N ILE A 168 -18.33 17.13 6.06
CA ILE A 168 -18.70 18.11 7.09
C ILE A 168 -19.02 19.49 6.53
N GLY A 169 -19.05 19.65 5.19
CA GLY A 169 -19.32 20.95 4.54
C GLY A 169 -18.18 21.96 4.67
N ALA A 170 -16.97 21.53 5.02
CA ALA A 170 -15.81 22.41 5.11
C ALA A 170 -15.18 22.64 3.72
N LYS A 171 -14.60 23.82 3.54
CA LYS A 171 -13.84 24.13 2.32
C LYS A 171 -12.57 23.29 2.26
N ILE A 172 -12.33 22.64 1.14
CA ILE A 172 -11.05 21.96 0.88
C ILE A 172 -9.97 23.02 0.66
N PRO A 173 -8.89 23.04 1.46
CA PRO A 173 -7.81 24.01 1.30
C PRO A 173 -7.15 23.94 -0.08
N ALA A 174 -6.60 25.07 -0.54
CA ALA A 174 -5.76 25.09 -1.72
C ALA A 174 -4.50 24.24 -1.50
N GLY A 175 -4.00 23.56 -2.51
CA GLY A 175 -2.84 22.67 -2.43
C GLY A 175 -3.15 21.22 -2.03
N VAL A 176 -4.40 20.90 -1.67
CA VAL A 176 -4.82 19.50 -1.44
C VAL A 176 -4.94 18.80 -2.80
N GLN A 177 -4.13 17.79 -3.01
CA GLN A 177 -4.04 17.05 -4.28
C GLN A 177 -4.96 15.82 -4.34
N GLY A 178 -5.44 15.35 -3.19
CA GLY A 178 -6.43 14.28 -3.09
C GLY A 178 -7.80 14.71 -3.63
N ARG A 179 -8.65 13.74 -3.90
CA ARG A 179 -10.00 13.92 -4.47
C ARG A 179 -11.06 13.53 -3.45
N SER A 180 -12.18 14.25 -3.42
CA SER A 180 -13.26 13.88 -2.52
C SER A 180 -14.00 12.63 -3.00
N LEU A 181 -14.03 11.60 -2.17
CA LEU A 181 -14.82 10.38 -2.38
C LEU A 181 -16.28 10.56 -1.93
N TRP A 182 -16.64 11.69 -1.31
CA TRP A 182 -17.94 11.86 -0.67
C TRP A 182 -19.14 11.64 -1.60
N PRO A 183 -19.16 12.14 -2.86
CA PRO A 183 -20.23 11.81 -3.79
C PRO A 183 -20.36 10.31 -4.05
N MET A 184 -19.22 9.63 -4.26
CA MET A 184 -19.16 8.19 -4.48
C MET A 184 -19.69 7.40 -3.27
N LEU A 185 -19.25 7.75 -2.07
CA LEU A 185 -19.67 7.10 -0.82
C LEU A 185 -21.16 7.31 -0.50
N THR A 186 -21.73 8.43 -0.90
CA THR A 186 -23.15 8.73 -0.71
C THR A 186 -24.03 8.29 -1.88
N GLY A 187 -23.45 7.70 -2.92
CA GLY A 187 -24.17 7.21 -4.11
C GLY A 187 -24.68 8.33 -5.00
N LYS A 188 -24.03 9.47 -4.99
CA LYS A 188 -24.24 10.57 -5.94
C LYS A 188 -23.36 10.38 -7.16
N GLU A 189 -23.67 11.06 -8.25
CA GLU A 189 -22.82 11.12 -9.43
C GLU A 189 -21.46 11.73 -9.10
N TYR A 190 -20.40 11.19 -9.71
CA TYR A 190 -19.03 11.64 -9.58
C TYR A 190 -18.27 11.45 -10.91
N PRO A 191 -17.21 12.23 -11.14
CA PRO A 191 -16.44 12.15 -12.41
C PRO A 191 -15.59 10.86 -12.42
N LYS A 192 -16.14 9.78 -12.96
CA LYS A 192 -15.50 8.44 -12.99
C LYS A 192 -14.11 8.45 -13.61
N GLU A 193 -13.89 9.29 -14.62
CA GLU A 193 -12.58 9.40 -15.28
C GLU A 193 -11.47 9.87 -14.32
N GLU A 194 -11.78 10.71 -13.34
CA GLU A 194 -10.80 11.12 -12.32
C GLU A 194 -10.33 9.94 -11.47
N PHE A 195 -11.15 8.90 -11.35
CA PHE A 195 -10.86 7.68 -10.57
C PHE A 195 -10.49 6.48 -11.44
N SER A 196 -10.18 6.71 -12.73
CA SER A 196 -9.73 5.67 -13.66
C SER A 196 -8.27 5.27 -13.47
N SER A 197 -7.50 6.05 -12.73
CA SER A 197 -6.09 5.77 -12.44
C SER A 197 -5.67 6.29 -11.07
N ILE A 198 -4.54 5.74 -10.58
CA ILE A 198 -3.89 6.15 -9.33
C ILE A 198 -2.38 6.12 -9.49
N VAL A 199 -1.69 6.95 -8.74
CA VAL A 199 -0.23 6.97 -8.66
C VAL A 199 0.23 6.65 -7.24
N VAL A 200 1.36 5.97 -7.14
CA VAL A 200 2.08 5.75 -5.87
C VAL A 200 3.53 6.15 -6.07
N GLN A 201 4.06 6.84 -5.07
CA GLN A 201 5.43 7.32 -5.07
C GLN A 201 6.21 6.63 -3.95
N GLN A 202 7.42 6.20 -4.24
CA GLN A 202 8.35 5.63 -3.28
C GLN A 202 9.72 6.30 -3.43
N GLY A 203 10.39 6.53 -2.28
CA GLY A 203 11.76 7.04 -2.21
C GLY A 203 11.85 8.56 -2.23
N PHE A 204 12.97 9.04 -1.71
CA PHE A 204 13.30 10.47 -1.57
C PHE A 204 14.58 10.85 -2.35
N GLY A 205 14.94 10.06 -3.38
CA GLY A 205 16.15 10.30 -4.16
C GLY A 205 17.44 9.82 -3.49
N GLY A 206 17.35 8.87 -2.56
CA GLY A 206 18.50 8.25 -1.94
C GLY A 206 19.38 7.48 -2.94
N ALA A 207 20.57 7.07 -2.48
CA ALA A 207 21.50 6.30 -3.29
C ALA A 207 20.86 5.00 -3.79
N HIS A 208 20.94 4.78 -5.07
CA HIS A 208 20.55 3.51 -5.66
C HIS A 208 21.67 2.50 -5.41
N VAL A 209 21.32 1.34 -4.90
CA VAL A 209 22.30 0.26 -4.78
C VAL A 209 22.48 -0.33 -6.18
N GLY A 210 23.66 -0.17 -6.76
CA GLY A 210 23.99 -0.73 -8.07
C GLY A 210 24.43 -2.19 -7.96
N LEU A 211 24.34 -2.90 -9.08
CA LEU A 211 24.74 -4.31 -9.22
C LEU A 211 26.21 -4.60 -8.81
N ASP A 212 27.09 -3.58 -8.96
CA ASP A 212 28.52 -3.72 -8.68
C ASP A 212 28.90 -3.37 -7.22
N SER A 213 27.94 -2.97 -6.40
CA SER A 213 28.19 -2.69 -4.99
C SER A 213 28.30 -3.99 -4.21
N SER A 214 29.49 -4.29 -3.68
CA SER A 214 29.63 -5.28 -2.62
C SER A 214 28.72 -4.86 -1.46
N LEU A 215 27.75 -5.68 -1.12
CA LEU A 215 26.84 -5.42 0.00
C LEU A 215 27.64 -5.51 1.30
N THR A 216 27.99 -4.38 1.88
CA THR A 216 28.56 -4.32 3.24
C THR A 216 27.46 -3.90 4.20
N PHE A 217 27.11 -4.79 5.10
CA PHE A 217 26.15 -4.55 6.17
C PHE A 217 26.85 -3.82 7.32
N GLU A 218 26.33 -2.67 7.75
CA GLU A 218 26.75 -2.00 8.96
C GLU A 218 25.67 -2.10 10.04
N GLN A 219 26.07 -2.45 11.26
CA GLN A 219 25.17 -2.72 12.39
C GLN A 219 24.46 -1.48 12.95
N GLU A 220 24.94 -0.31 12.66
CA GLU A 220 24.35 0.93 13.17
C GLU A 220 23.97 1.81 11.99
N GLY A 221 22.69 1.93 11.72
CA GLY A 221 21.99 2.72 10.72
C GLY A 221 22.60 4.03 10.23
N ALA A 222 23.91 4.10 10.16
CA ALA A 222 24.64 5.22 9.65
C ALA A 222 24.47 5.29 8.13
N LEU A 223 24.03 6.42 7.68
CA LEU A 223 23.84 6.80 6.29
C LEU A 223 25.19 7.00 5.61
N THR A 224 25.94 5.94 5.43
CA THR A 224 27.21 6.01 4.70
C THR A 224 26.91 5.73 3.23
N PRO A 225 27.20 6.67 2.31
CA PRO A 225 27.04 6.42 0.89
C PRO A 225 27.76 5.14 0.45
N GLY A 226 27.05 4.28 -0.26
CA GLY A 226 27.59 3.00 -0.75
C GLY A 226 27.58 1.85 0.27
N LYS A 227 27.04 2.05 1.47
CA LYS A 227 26.82 0.99 2.45
C LYS A 227 25.33 0.83 2.75
N ILE A 228 24.88 -0.41 2.83
CA ILE A 228 23.53 -0.74 3.25
C ILE A 228 23.50 -0.81 4.77
N ALA A 229 22.63 -0.02 5.40
CA ALA A 229 22.40 -0.13 6.83
C ALA A 229 21.87 -1.52 7.18
N TYR A 230 22.29 -2.05 8.33
CA TYR A 230 21.83 -3.36 8.84
C TYR A 230 20.37 -3.29 9.31
N PHE A 231 19.51 -2.82 8.42
CA PHE A 231 18.07 -2.97 8.54
C PHE A 231 17.63 -3.96 7.48
N ASP A 232 16.77 -4.83 7.86
CA ASP A 232 16.12 -5.84 7.04
C ASP A 232 15.09 -5.28 6.04
N GLU A 233 15.10 -3.97 5.84
CA GLU A 233 14.26 -3.27 4.89
C GLU A 233 15.11 -2.31 4.07
N LEU A 234 14.95 -2.34 2.74
CA LEU A 234 15.46 -1.29 1.89
C LEU A 234 14.65 -0.02 2.14
N ASN A 235 15.17 0.80 2.99
CA ASN A 235 14.50 2.01 3.40
C ASN A 235 14.60 3.06 2.31
N THR A 236 13.55 3.78 2.18
CA THR A 236 13.17 4.65 1.11
C THR A 236 14.17 5.74 0.74
N TRP A 237 14.94 6.24 1.68
CA TRP A 237 15.73 7.45 1.42
C TRP A 237 17.22 7.19 1.21
N THR A 238 17.68 5.98 1.46
CA THR A 238 19.12 5.70 1.36
C THR A 238 19.48 4.61 0.37
N GLN A 239 18.56 3.69 0.08
CA GLN A 239 18.96 2.41 -0.51
C GLN A 239 18.09 1.95 -1.66
N SER A 240 16.83 2.37 -1.74
CA SER A 240 15.90 1.89 -2.76
C SER A 240 15.75 2.81 -3.97
N GLY A 241 16.40 3.99 -3.94
CA GLY A 241 16.23 5.00 -4.98
C GLY A 241 14.81 5.56 -5.00
N THR A 242 14.43 6.16 -6.13
CA THR A 242 13.12 6.76 -6.32
C THR A 242 12.35 5.98 -7.38
N SER A 243 11.15 5.56 -7.05
CA SER A 243 10.25 4.86 -7.98
C SER A 243 8.87 5.52 -8.00
N ARG A 244 8.24 5.45 -9.15
CA ARG A 244 6.88 5.94 -9.39
C ARG A 244 6.05 4.85 -10.04
N MET A 245 4.83 4.67 -9.59
CA MET A 245 3.91 3.70 -10.14
C MET A 245 2.63 4.39 -10.58
N VAL A 246 2.13 4.02 -11.73
CA VAL A 246 0.76 4.32 -12.14
C VAL A 246 -0.01 3.01 -12.37
N ARG A 247 -1.23 2.98 -11.87
CA ARG A 247 -2.19 1.92 -12.15
C ARG A 247 -3.39 2.52 -12.88
N LYS A 248 -3.81 1.85 -13.94
CA LYS A 248 -5.02 2.17 -14.70
C LYS A 248 -5.69 0.86 -15.12
N ASP A 249 -6.95 0.69 -14.78
CA ASP A 249 -7.69 -0.54 -15.04
C ASP A 249 -6.91 -1.78 -14.52
N ASP A 250 -6.69 -2.78 -15.38
CA ASP A 250 -5.91 -3.98 -15.07
C ASP A 250 -4.40 -3.80 -15.26
N TRP A 251 -3.94 -2.62 -15.68
CA TRP A 251 -2.54 -2.39 -16.00
C TRP A 251 -1.81 -1.59 -14.92
N LYS A 252 -0.55 -1.95 -14.72
CA LYS A 252 0.36 -1.29 -13.79
C LYS A 252 1.70 -1.08 -14.44
N LEU A 253 2.22 0.14 -14.30
CA LEU A 253 3.57 0.50 -14.73
C LEU A 253 4.31 1.11 -13.55
N VAL A 254 5.54 0.65 -13.33
CA VAL A 254 6.49 1.22 -12.37
C VAL A 254 7.71 1.71 -13.12
N MET A 255 8.22 2.87 -12.75
CA MET A 255 9.47 3.45 -13.28
C MET A 255 10.36 3.89 -12.13
N ASP A 256 11.65 3.66 -12.24
CA ASP A 256 12.65 4.24 -11.36
C ASP A 256 13.35 5.45 -12.00
N ASN A 257 14.18 6.13 -11.21
CA ASN A 257 14.93 7.32 -11.67
C ASN A 257 16.08 7.00 -12.64
N TYR A 258 16.37 5.72 -12.89
CA TYR A 258 17.36 5.27 -13.89
C TYR A 258 16.71 4.85 -15.22
N GLY A 259 15.38 4.88 -15.28
CA GLY A 259 14.64 4.48 -16.48
C GLY A 259 14.33 2.98 -16.54
N ASN A 260 14.63 2.21 -15.49
CA ASN A 260 14.17 0.82 -15.42
C ASN A 260 12.67 0.79 -15.21
N GLY A 261 11.98 -0.03 -16.01
CA GLY A 261 10.54 -0.13 -16.00
C GLY A 261 10.04 -1.53 -15.68
N GLU A 262 8.90 -1.56 -15.02
CA GLU A 262 8.10 -2.77 -14.81
C GLU A 262 6.70 -2.51 -15.38
N LEU A 263 6.18 -3.44 -16.19
CA LEU A 263 4.83 -3.37 -16.75
C LEU A 263 4.13 -4.70 -16.54
N TYR A 264 2.95 -4.66 -15.92
CA TYR A 264 2.16 -5.86 -15.62
C TYR A 264 0.71 -5.70 -16.05
N ASN A 265 0.11 -6.83 -16.48
CA ASN A 265 -1.34 -6.95 -16.60
C ASN A 265 -1.86 -7.75 -15.40
N LEU A 266 -2.38 -7.09 -14.39
CA LEU A 266 -2.75 -7.68 -13.10
C LEU A 266 -3.92 -8.67 -13.18
N LYS A 267 -4.72 -8.62 -14.26
CA LYS A 267 -5.76 -9.62 -14.49
C LYS A 267 -5.17 -10.96 -14.92
N LYS A 268 -4.08 -10.95 -15.70
CA LYS A 268 -3.41 -12.14 -16.21
C LYS A 268 -2.29 -12.61 -15.31
N ASP A 269 -1.59 -11.67 -14.70
CA ASP A 269 -0.46 -11.85 -13.81
C ASP A 269 -0.66 -11.03 -12.52
N PRO A 270 -1.56 -11.46 -11.62
CA PRO A 270 -1.81 -10.77 -10.37
C PRO A 270 -0.62 -10.83 -9.41
N SER A 271 0.33 -11.71 -9.66
CA SER A 271 1.55 -11.86 -8.86
C SER A 271 2.74 -11.11 -9.45
N GLU A 272 2.57 -10.33 -10.51
CA GLU A 272 3.59 -9.42 -11.05
C GLU A 272 4.96 -10.08 -11.31
N VAL A 273 4.94 -11.29 -11.89
CA VAL A 273 6.15 -12.08 -12.15
C VAL A 273 6.69 -11.84 -13.56
N ASP A 274 5.79 -11.66 -14.54
CA ASP A 274 6.16 -11.51 -15.95
C ASP A 274 6.24 -10.04 -16.36
N ASN A 275 7.41 -9.42 -16.22
CA ASN A 275 7.61 -8.04 -16.66
C ASN A 275 7.46 -7.92 -18.19
N LEU A 276 6.52 -7.09 -18.61
CA LEU A 276 6.17 -6.84 -20.01
C LEU A 276 6.80 -5.55 -20.55
N PHE A 277 7.51 -4.78 -19.71
CA PHE A 277 8.14 -3.52 -20.11
C PHE A 277 9.14 -3.73 -21.23
N GLY A 278 9.16 -2.84 -22.20
CA GLY A 278 10.05 -2.90 -23.37
C GLY A 278 9.67 -3.95 -24.43
N LYS A 279 8.68 -4.81 -24.18
CA LYS A 279 8.23 -5.80 -25.16
C LYS A 279 7.38 -5.11 -26.24
N LYS A 280 7.79 -5.21 -27.52
CA LYS A 280 7.15 -4.55 -28.68
C LYS A 280 5.63 -4.71 -28.74
N LYS A 281 5.12 -5.86 -28.35
CA LYS A 281 3.68 -6.16 -28.31
C LYS A 281 2.88 -5.21 -27.40
N TYR A 282 3.52 -4.65 -26.38
CA TYR A 282 2.88 -3.83 -25.34
C TYR A 282 3.25 -2.35 -25.40
N THR A 283 3.89 -1.91 -26.50
CA THR A 283 4.35 -0.51 -26.67
C THR A 283 3.19 0.48 -26.51
N ALA A 284 2.03 0.21 -27.06
CA ALA A 284 0.89 1.14 -27.00
C ALA A 284 0.43 1.37 -25.54
N VAL A 285 0.20 0.31 -24.77
CA VAL A 285 -0.22 0.41 -23.37
C VAL A 285 0.90 0.99 -22.49
N GLN A 286 2.15 0.66 -22.77
CA GLN A 286 3.30 1.25 -22.08
C GLN A 286 3.35 2.76 -22.29
N THR A 287 3.19 3.24 -23.53
CA THR A 287 3.19 4.67 -23.85
C THR A 287 2.00 5.38 -23.18
N GLU A 288 0.82 4.78 -23.19
CA GLU A 288 -0.35 5.33 -22.50
C GLU A 288 -0.10 5.52 -21.01
N LEU A 289 0.43 4.49 -20.34
CA LEU A 289 0.72 4.55 -18.91
C LEU A 289 1.84 5.51 -18.56
N LEU A 290 2.89 5.60 -19.39
CA LEU A 290 3.94 6.60 -19.22
C LEU A 290 3.38 8.01 -19.34
N THR A 291 2.53 8.27 -20.33
CA THR A 291 1.85 9.56 -20.48
C THR A 291 0.99 9.88 -19.26
N LYS A 292 0.25 8.89 -18.76
CA LYS A 292 -0.59 9.06 -17.57
C LYS A 292 0.28 9.33 -16.33
N LEU A 293 1.40 8.62 -16.18
CA LEU A 293 2.34 8.85 -15.08
C LEU A 293 2.92 10.27 -15.11
N VAL A 294 3.37 10.74 -16.27
CA VAL A 294 3.87 12.12 -16.42
C VAL A 294 2.78 13.14 -16.07
N ALA A 295 1.54 12.94 -16.52
CA ALA A 295 0.43 13.82 -16.19
C ALA A 295 0.16 13.86 -14.67
N TRP A 296 0.25 12.73 -13.99
CA TRP A 296 0.15 12.67 -12.52
C TRP A 296 1.30 13.40 -11.84
N GLU A 297 2.55 13.19 -12.28
CA GLU A 297 3.72 13.86 -11.69
C GLU A 297 3.64 15.39 -11.85
N LEU A 298 3.22 15.89 -13.01
CA LEU A 298 2.99 17.32 -13.21
C LEU A 298 1.92 17.86 -12.25
N ARG A 299 0.83 17.13 -12.08
CA ARG A 299 -0.24 17.52 -11.14
C ARG A 299 0.24 17.56 -9.69
N LEU A 300 1.08 16.58 -9.29
CA LEU A 300 1.56 16.47 -7.91
C LEU A 300 2.67 17.45 -7.56
N GLN A 301 3.40 17.95 -8.53
CA GLN A 301 4.47 18.95 -8.36
C GLN A 301 3.92 20.37 -8.24
N ASP A 302 2.72 20.63 -8.73
CA ASP A 302 2.12 21.95 -8.64
C ASP A 302 1.60 22.20 -7.22
N PRO A 303 2.15 23.19 -6.49
CA PRO A 303 1.65 23.56 -5.15
C PRO A 303 0.26 24.19 -5.20
N LEU A 304 -0.21 24.61 -6.37
CA LEU A 304 -1.55 25.12 -6.57
C LEU A 304 -2.43 23.97 -7.13
N PRO A 305 -3.65 23.81 -6.60
CA PRO A 305 -4.55 22.83 -7.18
C PRO A 305 -4.83 23.19 -8.63
N LEU A 306 -4.59 22.23 -9.53
CA LEU A 306 -5.03 22.42 -10.91
C LEU A 306 -6.53 22.73 -10.93
N PRO A 307 -6.97 23.69 -11.77
CA PRO A 307 -8.40 23.94 -11.92
C PRO A 307 -9.06 22.62 -12.30
N ARG A 308 -10.04 22.23 -11.47
CA ARG A 308 -10.89 21.07 -11.80
C ARG A 308 -11.59 21.43 -13.11
N GLN A 309 -11.54 20.56 -14.08
CA GLN A 309 -12.42 20.72 -15.23
C GLN A 309 -13.87 20.75 -14.73
N PRO A 310 -14.66 21.70 -15.19
CA PRO A 310 -16.06 21.86 -14.76
C PRO A 310 -16.91 20.64 -15.08
#